data_ec3c57472bc6d346af3b17333f889604
#
_entry.id   ec3c57472bc6d346af3b17333f889604
#
_cell.length_a   1.000
_cell.length_b   1.000
_cell.length_c   1.000
_cell.angle_alpha   90.00
_cell.angle_beta   90.00
_cell.angle_gamma   90.00
#
_symmetry.space_group_name_H-M   'P 1'
#
loop_
_entity.id
_entity.type
_entity.pdbx_description
1 polymer ?
#
loop_
_entity_poly.entity_id
_entity_poly.type
_entity_poly.pdbx_seq_one_letter_code
_entity_poly.pdbx_strand_id
1 'polypeptide(L)'
;MVSALYFKLIEKRKIWHEKVTTVAGIGCSSRFPYFVQAHGVHYIHGRALPFASGISLSRPDLHVFVFGGDGDAFSIGGNHFNHTARKNIKLTYCVMDNWVYGLTKKQTSPTSPLGFKSKTDQWGAVDYPINPMKQAIAAGATFVARTTHTNPNHVLQMMEAAMDHDGFSFIECLSECVEFYEGAFDSSNPRKGGV
;
A
#
# COMPACT_ATOMS: atom_id res chain seq x y z
N MET A 1 5.73 -5.80 10.57
CA MET A 1 6.90 -5.06 10.08
C MET A 1 6.53 -3.63 9.70
N VAL A 2 5.69 -3.37 8.69
CA VAL A 2 5.36 -2.00 8.23
C VAL A 2 4.84 -1.10 9.37
N SER A 3 3.97 -1.61 10.25
CA SER A 3 3.51 -0.87 11.43
C SER A 3 4.64 -0.46 12.39
N ALA A 4 5.57 -1.37 12.66
CA ALA A 4 6.73 -1.05 13.52
C ALA A 4 7.62 0.03 12.90
N LEU A 5 7.78 0.03 11.58
CA LEU A 5 8.55 1.05 10.87
C LEU A 5 7.83 2.40 10.83
N TYR A 6 6.51 2.39 10.71
CA TYR A 6 5.70 3.59 10.85
C TYR A 6 5.87 4.22 12.24
N PHE A 7 5.78 3.44 13.32
CA PHE A 7 6.04 3.95 14.68
C PHE A 7 7.44 4.53 14.80
N LYS A 8 8.46 3.83 14.29
CA LYS A 8 9.85 4.30 14.29
C LYS A 8 10.00 5.62 13.52
N LEU A 9 9.28 5.80 12.41
CA LEU A 9 9.27 7.05 11.64
C LEU A 9 8.67 8.20 12.47
N ILE A 10 7.48 8.00 13.03
CA ILE A 10 6.77 9.01 13.81
C ILE A 10 7.60 9.44 15.04
N GLU A 11 8.18 8.46 15.76
CA GLU A 11 9.07 8.70 16.89
C GLU A 11 10.35 9.46 16.48
N LYS A 12 11.05 8.99 15.43
CA LYS A 12 12.26 9.63 14.89
C LYS A 12 12.02 11.09 14.51
N ARG A 13 10.87 11.36 13.90
CA ARG A 13 10.49 12.71 13.42
C ARG A 13 9.81 13.53 14.52
N LYS A 14 9.60 12.99 15.72
CA LYS A 14 8.93 13.63 16.87
C LYS A 14 7.56 14.23 16.49
N ILE A 15 6.79 13.50 15.68
CA ILE A 15 5.48 13.93 15.22
C ILE A 15 4.44 13.55 16.27
N TRP A 16 3.68 14.55 16.74
CA TRP A 16 2.60 14.31 17.68
C TRP A 16 1.46 13.51 17.03
N HIS A 17 0.83 12.62 17.79
CA HIS A 17 -0.21 11.75 17.27
C HIS A 17 -1.43 12.50 16.71
N GLU A 18 -1.70 13.74 17.20
CA GLU A 18 -2.74 14.60 16.66
C GLU A 18 -2.40 15.19 15.26
N LYS A 19 -1.14 15.13 14.86
CA LYS A 19 -0.67 15.59 13.54
C LYS A 19 -0.59 14.51 12.50
N VAL A 20 -1.01 13.29 12.84
CA VAL A 20 -1.00 12.14 11.93
C VAL A 20 -2.39 11.54 11.84
N THR A 21 -2.78 11.16 10.64
CA THR A 21 -3.96 10.33 10.43
C THR A 21 -3.63 9.14 9.53
N THR A 22 -4.22 8.00 9.84
CA THR A 22 -4.11 6.78 9.04
C THR A 22 -5.46 6.44 8.44
N VAL A 23 -5.50 6.19 7.14
CA VAL A 23 -6.71 5.81 6.42
C VAL A 23 -6.48 4.47 5.74
N ALA A 24 -7.45 3.60 5.76
CA ALA A 24 -7.39 2.32 5.08
C ALA A 24 -8.74 1.91 4.49
N GLY A 25 -8.71 1.12 3.42
CA GLY A 25 -9.89 0.46 2.85
C GLY A 25 -10.16 -0.89 3.51
N ILE A 26 -10.27 -1.97 2.73
CA ILE A 26 -10.54 -3.32 3.24
C ILE A 26 -9.46 -4.29 2.78
N GLY A 27 -9.08 -5.18 3.66
CA GLY A 27 -8.08 -6.23 3.47
C GLY A 27 -7.24 -6.45 4.73
N CYS A 28 -6.30 -7.39 4.69
CA CYS A 28 -5.41 -7.67 5.84
C CYS A 28 -4.57 -6.43 6.20
N SER A 29 -3.97 -5.79 5.21
CA SER A 29 -3.19 -4.56 5.36
C SER A 29 -4.03 -3.37 5.83
N SER A 30 -5.30 -3.33 5.44
CA SER A 30 -6.23 -2.24 5.77
C SER A 30 -6.69 -2.23 7.22
N ARG A 31 -6.33 -3.25 8.00
CA ARG A 31 -6.51 -3.24 9.46
C ARG A 31 -5.49 -2.35 10.19
N PHE A 32 -4.57 -1.74 9.46
CA PHE A 32 -3.51 -0.88 10.00
C PHE A 32 -4.01 0.17 11.03
N PRO A 33 -5.10 0.92 10.78
CA PRO A 33 -5.59 1.92 11.73
C PRO A 33 -5.96 1.37 13.12
N TYR A 34 -6.27 0.08 13.24
CA TYR A 34 -6.59 -0.53 14.54
C TYR A 34 -5.37 -0.74 15.44
N PHE A 35 -4.17 -0.68 14.88
CA PHE A 35 -2.94 -0.96 15.60
C PHE A 35 -2.10 0.29 15.90
N VAL A 36 -2.60 1.47 15.56
CA VAL A 36 -1.87 2.72 15.74
C VAL A 36 -2.63 3.67 16.66
N GLN A 37 -1.88 4.37 17.53
CA GLN A 37 -2.42 5.44 18.40
C GLN A 37 -2.35 6.77 17.65
N ALA A 38 -3.22 6.95 16.66
CA ALA A 38 -3.38 8.17 15.89
C ALA A 38 -4.82 8.25 15.42
N HIS A 39 -5.25 9.36 14.84
CA HIS A 39 -6.54 9.40 14.16
C HIS A 39 -6.55 8.36 13.05
N GLY A 40 -7.48 7.43 13.11
CA GLY A 40 -7.57 6.30 12.19
C GLY A 40 -8.95 6.13 11.59
N VAL A 41 -8.99 5.83 10.30
CA VAL A 41 -10.21 5.54 9.57
C VAL A 41 -10.04 4.23 8.83
N HIS A 42 -10.87 3.24 9.16
CA HIS A 42 -11.03 2.00 8.40
C HIS A 42 -12.34 2.11 7.63
N TYR A 43 -12.24 2.24 6.31
CA TYR A 43 -13.36 2.64 5.47
C TYR A 43 -13.76 1.54 4.47
N ILE A 44 -14.60 1.88 3.49
CA ILE A 44 -15.14 0.97 2.50
C ILE A 44 -14.05 0.51 1.52
N HIS A 45 -14.12 -0.72 1.05
CA HIS A 45 -13.19 -1.33 0.10
C HIS A 45 -12.98 -0.46 -1.15
N GLY A 46 -11.72 -0.14 -1.43
CA GLY A 46 -11.30 0.69 -2.53
C GLY A 46 -11.68 2.19 -2.40
N ARG A 47 -12.07 2.66 -1.21
CA ARG A 47 -12.49 4.05 -0.99
C ARG A 47 -11.59 4.81 -0.01
N ALA A 48 -10.45 4.25 0.35
CA ALA A 48 -9.49 4.92 1.24
C ALA A 48 -8.97 6.23 0.64
N LEU A 49 -8.60 6.24 -0.63
CA LEU A 49 -8.00 7.41 -1.29
C LEU A 49 -8.94 8.62 -1.40
N PRO A 50 -10.21 8.50 -1.84
CA PRO A 50 -11.10 9.68 -1.87
C PRO A 50 -11.37 10.23 -0.47
N PHE A 51 -11.48 9.36 0.54
CA PHE A 51 -11.64 9.79 1.92
C PHE A 51 -10.39 10.52 2.43
N ALA A 52 -9.20 9.93 2.24
CA ALA A 52 -7.91 10.52 2.61
C ALA A 52 -7.65 11.85 1.88
N SER A 53 -8.08 11.96 0.62
CA SER A 53 -7.99 13.20 -0.15
C SER A 53 -8.82 14.31 0.49
N GLY A 54 -10.03 13.99 0.97
CA GLY A 54 -10.86 14.92 1.70
C GLY A 54 -10.19 15.42 2.99
N ILE A 55 -9.57 14.51 3.76
CA ILE A 55 -8.80 14.87 4.96
C ILE A 55 -7.64 15.80 4.60
N SER A 56 -6.80 15.41 3.63
CA SER A 56 -5.63 16.17 3.25
C SER A 56 -5.96 17.60 2.78
N LEU A 57 -7.02 17.74 2.00
CA LEU A 57 -7.48 19.05 1.52
C LEU A 57 -8.09 19.91 2.63
N SER A 58 -8.77 19.29 3.58
CA SER A 58 -9.42 20.01 4.70
C SER A 58 -8.44 20.34 5.84
N ARG A 59 -7.41 19.53 6.01
CA ARG A 59 -6.43 19.63 7.08
C ARG A 59 -5.00 19.46 6.52
N PRO A 60 -4.48 20.47 5.82
CA PRO A 60 -3.15 20.43 5.21
C PRO A 60 -1.99 20.36 6.23
N ASP A 61 -2.30 20.60 7.51
CA ASP A 61 -1.38 20.48 8.64
C ASP A 61 -1.18 19.05 9.13
N LEU A 62 -1.91 18.08 8.57
CA LEU A 62 -1.80 16.66 8.93
C LEU A 62 -0.90 15.89 7.98
N HIS A 63 -0.15 14.96 8.54
CA HIS A 63 0.48 13.89 7.76
C HIS A 63 -0.54 12.78 7.52
N VAL A 64 -0.99 12.65 6.27
CA VAL A 64 -2.00 11.67 5.88
C VAL A 64 -1.32 10.44 5.31
N PHE A 65 -1.39 9.32 6.02
CA PHE A 65 -0.93 8.01 5.56
C PHE A 65 -2.12 7.14 5.17
N VAL A 66 -2.05 6.54 3.99
CA VAL A 66 -3.03 5.57 3.51
C VAL A 66 -2.37 4.21 3.42
N PHE A 67 -3.03 3.19 3.96
CA PHE A 67 -2.56 1.80 3.91
C PHE A 67 -3.60 0.93 3.23
N GLY A 68 -3.17 0.15 2.24
CA GLY A 68 -4.04 -0.75 1.49
C GLY A 68 -3.31 -1.99 1.01
N GLY A 69 -4.05 -2.93 0.46
CA GLY A 69 -3.53 -4.04 -0.31
C GLY A 69 -3.73 -3.80 -1.81
N ASP A 70 -3.12 -4.65 -2.62
CA ASP A 70 -3.22 -4.65 -4.07
C ASP A 70 -4.66 -4.72 -4.57
N GLY A 71 -5.47 -5.62 -4.02
CA GLY A 71 -6.87 -5.73 -4.38
C GLY A 71 -7.71 -4.50 -4.02
N ASP A 72 -7.44 -3.88 -2.86
CA ASP A 72 -8.10 -2.64 -2.44
C ASP A 72 -7.71 -1.47 -3.35
N ALA A 73 -6.43 -1.39 -3.71
CA ALA A 73 -5.86 -0.28 -4.47
C ALA A 73 -6.20 -0.33 -5.96
N PHE A 74 -6.03 -1.49 -6.59
CA PHE A 74 -5.96 -1.60 -8.05
C PHE A 74 -7.16 -2.33 -8.68
N SER A 75 -8.02 -2.97 -7.88
CA SER A 75 -9.29 -3.49 -8.34
C SER A 75 -10.37 -2.40 -8.20
N ILE A 76 -11.22 -2.50 -7.20
CA ILE A 76 -12.34 -1.55 -7.01
C ILE A 76 -11.86 -0.11 -6.72
N GLY A 77 -10.64 0.05 -6.21
CA GLY A 77 -10.00 1.36 -5.95
C GLY A 77 -9.26 1.96 -7.13
N GLY A 78 -9.04 1.23 -8.23
CA GLY A 78 -8.15 1.61 -9.32
C GLY A 78 -8.45 2.99 -9.94
N ASN A 79 -9.70 3.33 -10.07
CA ASN A 79 -10.11 4.64 -10.59
C ASN A 79 -9.77 5.79 -9.60
N HIS A 80 -9.96 5.56 -8.30
CA HIS A 80 -9.58 6.52 -7.28
C HIS A 80 -8.07 6.71 -7.19
N PHE A 81 -7.29 5.62 -7.38
CA PHE A 81 -5.85 5.68 -7.46
C PHE A 81 -5.39 6.64 -8.57
N ASN A 82 -5.87 6.42 -9.79
CA ASN A 82 -5.51 7.25 -10.95
C ASN A 82 -5.88 8.73 -10.74
N HIS A 83 -7.07 8.99 -10.21
CA HIS A 83 -7.51 10.38 -10.00
C HIS A 83 -6.80 11.08 -8.86
N THR A 84 -6.44 10.38 -7.76
CA THR A 84 -5.69 10.98 -6.64
C THR A 84 -4.26 11.30 -7.10
N ALA A 85 -3.61 10.37 -7.82
CA ALA A 85 -2.29 10.59 -8.41
C ALA A 85 -2.30 11.79 -9.37
N ARG A 86 -3.23 11.83 -10.32
CA ARG A 86 -3.37 12.93 -11.29
C ARG A 86 -3.59 14.28 -10.64
N LYS A 87 -4.33 14.33 -9.53
CA LYS A 87 -4.57 15.56 -8.77
C LYS A 87 -3.40 15.95 -7.88
N ASN A 88 -2.42 15.08 -7.75
CA ASN A 88 -1.23 15.24 -6.92
C ASN A 88 -1.56 15.64 -5.46
N ILE A 89 -2.59 15.00 -4.89
CA ILE A 89 -3.03 15.27 -3.51
C ILE A 89 -1.92 14.88 -2.54
N LYS A 90 -1.53 15.78 -1.65
CA LYS A 90 -0.47 15.55 -0.66
C LYS A 90 -0.88 14.48 0.36
N LEU A 91 -0.47 13.25 0.12
CA LEU A 91 -0.62 12.12 1.03
C LEU A 91 0.38 11.01 0.68
N THR A 92 0.66 10.15 1.65
CA THR A 92 1.51 8.96 1.44
C THR A 92 0.63 7.71 1.34
N TYR A 93 0.60 7.06 0.20
CA TYR A 93 -0.09 5.80 0.00
C TYR A 93 0.89 4.63 -0.04
N CYS A 94 0.87 3.80 1.00
CA CYS A 94 1.66 2.58 1.10
C CYS A 94 0.75 1.37 0.81
N VAL A 95 0.98 0.72 -0.32
CA VAL A 95 0.28 -0.51 -0.70
C VAL A 95 1.15 -1.71 -0.35
N MET A 96 0.66 -2.57 0.53
CA MET A 96 1.26 -3.87 0.83
C MET A 96 0.76 -4.87 -0.21
N ASP A 97 1.55 -5.02 -1.28
CA ASP A 97 1.22 -5.91 -2.40
C ASP A 97 1.67 -7.33 -2.09
N ASN A 98 0.73 -8.26 -2.09
CA ASN A 98 1.00 -9.67 -1.82
C ASN A 98 0.52 -10.61 -2.93
N TRP A 99 0.07 -10.05 -4.07
CA TRP A 99 -0.40 -10.78 -5.25
C TRP A 99 -1.59 -11.71 -5.00
N VAL A 100 -2.39 -11.44 -3.94
CA VAL A 100 -3.56 -12.27 -3.61
C VAL A 100 -4.55 -11.52 -2.72
N TYR A 101 -5.85 -11.78 -2.89
CA TYR A 101 -6.83 -11.42 -1.86
C TYR A 101 -6.69 -12.36 -0.66
N GLY A 102 -5.93 -11.93 0.36
CA GLY A 102 -5.66 -12.74 1.55
C GLY A 102 -6.86 -12.84 2.49
N LEU A 103 -7.50 -11.71 2.83
CA LEU A 103 -8.60 -11.66 3.81
C LEU A 103 -9.77 -12.59 3.44
N THR A 104 -10.10 -12.67 2.16
CA THR A 104 -11.20 -13.47 1.63
C THR A 104 -10.78 -14.88 1.22
N LYS A 105 -9.57 -15.27 1.59
CA LYS A 105 -9.02 -16.65 1.48
C LYS A 105 -8.69 -17.09 0.06
N LYS A 106 -7.71 -16.42 -0.56
CA LYS A 106 -7.04 -16.81 -1.79
C LYS A 106 -7.88 -16.66 -3.07
N GLN A 107 -8.32 -15.43 -3.38
CA GLN A 107 -8.77 -15.09 -4.74
C GLN A 107 -7.64 -14.42 -5.50
N THR A 108 -7.70 -14.47 -6.83
CA THR A 108 -6.80 -13.77 -7.72
C THR A 108 -6.98 -12.26 -7.57
N SER A 109 -5.90 -11.53 -7.34
CA SER A 109 -5.86 -10.08 -7.26
C SER A 109 -5.39 -9.45 -8.57
N PRO A 110 -5.53 -8.15 -8.76
CA PRO A 110 -5.07 -7.49 -9.99
C PRO A 110 -3.56 -7.61 -10.26
N THR A 111 -2.77 -7.89 -9.24
CA THR A 111 -1.30 -8.05 -9.34
C THR A 111 -0.85 -9.50 -9.32
N SER A 112 -1.77 -10.46 -9.22
CA SER A 112 -1.46 -11.89 -9.27
C SER A 112 -0.80 -12.26 -10.61
N PRO A 113 0.26 -13.07 -10.61
CA PRO A 113 0.92 -13.47 -11.86
C PRO A 113 0.06 -14.40 -12.71
N LEU A 114 0.33 -14.43 -14.01
CA LEU A 114 -0.28 -15.40 -14.92
C LEU A 114 -0.11 -16.83 -14.40
N GLY A 115 -1.15 -17.62 -14.52
CA GLY A 115 -1.17 -19.00 -14.06
C GLY A 115 -1.35 -19.20 -12.56
N PHE A 116 -1.49 -18.10 -11.78
CA PHE A 116 -1.76 -18.21 -10.34
C PHE A 116 -3.07 -18.95 -10.08
N LYS A 117 -3.01 -20.06 -9.34
CA LYS A 117 -4.17 -20.87 -8.99
C LYS A 117 -4.80 -20.38 -7.70
N SER A 118 -6.07 -20.01 -7.79
CA SER A 118 -6.85 -19.48 -6.69
C SER A 118 -8.25 -20.10 -6.64
N LYS A 119 -9.07 -19.65 -5.70
CA LYS A 119 -10.49 -20.07 -5.63
C LYS A 119 -11.32 -19.56 -6.80
N THR A 120 -10.97 -18.40 -7.35
CA THR A 120 -11.65 -17.81 -8.52
C THR A 120 -11.10 -18.36 -9.83
N ASP A 121 -9.84 -18.74 -9.87
CA ASP A 121 -9.12 -19.19 -11.06
C ASP A 121 -8.46 -20.54 -10.81
N GLN A 122 -9.27 -21.61 -10.80
CA GLN A 122 -8.81 -22.98 -10.48
C GLN A 122 -7.82 -23.52 -11.52
N TRP A 123 -7.94 -23.09 -12.77
CA TRP A 123 -7.06 -23.47 -13.88
C TRP A 123 -5.84 -22.55 -14.03
N GLY A 124 -5.82 -21.48 -13.26
CA GLY A 124 -4.79 -20.43 -13.27
C GLY A 124 -5.28 -19.13 -13.87
N ALA A 125 -4.82 -18.01 -13.32
CA ALA A 125 -5.14 -16.67 -13.78
C ALA A 125 -4.72 -16.47 -15.24
N VAL A 126 -5.61 -15.96 -16.06
CA VAL A 126 -5.39 -15.69 -17.50
C VAL A 126 -5.17 -14.21 -17.78
N ASP A 127 -5.55 -13.34 -16.86
CA ASP A 127 -5.36 -11.91 -16.98
C ASP A 127 -3.91 -11.49 -16.72
N TYR A 128 -3.40 -10.54 -17.50
CA TYR A 128 -2.10 -9.97 -17.24
C TYR A 128 -2.12 -9.12 -15.97
N PRO A 129 -1.12 -9.27 -15.08
CA PRO A 129 -1.08 -8.49 -13.85
C PRO A 129 -0.87 -7.00 -14.13
N ILE A 130 -1.56 -6.18 -13.36
CA ILE A 130 -1.27 -4.75 -13.31
C ILE A 130 0.16 -4.54 -12.78
N ASN A 131 0.87 -3.60 -13.37
CA ASN A 131 2.13 -3.11 -12.83
C ASN A 131 1.87 -1.80 -12.07
N PRO A 132 1.87 -1.81 -10.72
CA PRO A 132 1.53 -0.65 -9.92
C PRO A 132 2.43 0.56 -10.15
N MET A 133 3.74 0.30 -10.36
CA MET A 133 4.73 1.37 -10.60
C MET A 133 4.44 2.10 -11.92
N LYS A 134 4.21 1.33 -13.00
CA LYS A 134 3.87 1.91 -14.32
C LYS A 134 2.56 2.67 -14.25
N GLN A 135 1.56 2.13 -13.56
CA GLN A 135 0.26 2.78 -13.39
C GLN A 135 0.40 4.10 -12.62
N ALA A 136 1.17 4.11 -11.52
CA ALA A 136 1.41 5.31 -10.73
C ALA A 136 2.08 6.42 -11.56
N ILE A 137 3.13 6.07 -12.31
CA ILE A 137 3.84 7.01 -13.19
C ILE A 137 2.91 7.52 -14.29
N ALA A 138 2.18 6.63 -14.95
CA ALA A 138 1.26 7.00 -16.03
C ALA A 138 0.09 7.88 -15.52
N ALA A 139 -0.33 7.70 -14.27
CA ALA A 139 -1.34 8.52 -13.64
C ALA A 139 -0.81 9.90 -13.16
N GLY A 140 0.49 10.13 -13.23
CA GLY A 140 1.12 11.42 -12.89
C GLY A 140 1.53 11.53 -11.40
N ALA A 141 1.71 10.40 -10.70
CA ALA A 141 2.28 10.43 -9.36
C ALA A 141 3.69 11.03 -9.38
N THR A 142 3.95 11.96 -8.46
CA THR A 142 5.21 12.72 -8.43
C THR A 142 6.27 12.08 -7.52
N PHE A 143 5.89 11.13 -6.69
CA PHE A 143 6.79 10.25 -5.95
C PHE A 143 6.32 8.81 -6.11
N VAL A 144 7.20 7.92 -6.60
CA VAL A 144 6.89 6.50 -6.82
C VAL A 144 8.08 5.66 -6.36
N ALA A 145 7.83 4.74 -5.43
CA ALA A 145 8.87 3.87 -4.88
C ALA A 145 8.37 2.42 -4.77
N ARG A 146 9.26 1.47 -4.98
CA ARG A 146 9.04 0.06 -4.66
C ARG A 146 10.03 -0.39 -3.59
N THR A 147 9.55 -1.16 -2.66
CA THR A 147 10.34 -1.75 -1.60
C THR A 147 9.82 -3.16 -1.29
N THR A 148 10.52 -3.88 -0.42
CA THR A 148 10.14 -5.23 0.00
C THR A 148 10.16 -5.36 1.52
N HIS A 149 9.28 -6.19 2.05
CA HIS A 149 9.24 -6.50 3.48
C HIS A 149 10.54 -7.10 4.02
N THR A 150 11.40 -7.64 3.17
CA THR A 150 12.70 -8.21 3.54
C THR A 150 13.78 -7.15 3.80
N ASN A 151 13.54 -5.89 3.38
CA ASN A 151 14.47 -4.78 3.60
C ASN A 151 13.82 -3.66 4.43
N PRO A 152 13.72 -3.81 5.76
CA PRO A 152 13.05 -2.83 6.63
C PRO A 152 13.70 -1.44 6.62
N ASN A 153 15.02 -1.35 6.43
CA ASN A 153 15.70 -0.05 6.36
C ASN A 153 15.25 0.73 5.11
N HIS A 154 15.15 0.07 3.97
CA HIS A 154 14.69 0.69 2.74
C HIS A 154 13.20 1.08 2.83
N VAL A 155 12.35 0.24 3.45
CA VAL A 155 10.95 0.62 3.72
C VAL A 155 10.88 1.93 4.52
N LEU A 156 11.67 2.04 5.60
CA LEU A 156 11.69 3.24 6.43
C LEU A 156 12.15 4.47 5.65
N GLN A 157 13.22 4.34 4.85
CA GLN A 157 13.73 5.42 3.99
C GLN A 157 12.67 5.90 2.99
N MET A 158 11.95 4.97 2.35
CA MET A 158 10.90 5.32 1.38
C MET A 158 9.71 5.99 2.05
N MET A 159 9.31 5.53 3.24
CA MET A 159 8.23 6.16 4.01
C MET A 159 8.61 7.58 4.46
N GLU A 160 9.85 7.78 4.88
CA GLU A 160 10.37 9.09 5.28
C GLU A 160 10.40 10.06 4.09
N ALA A 161 10.98 9.63 2.97
CA ALA A 161 11.05 10.43 1.75
C ALA A 161 9.65 10.77 1.18
N ALA A 162 8.73 9.79 1.23
CA ALA A 162 7.35 9.99 0.80
C ALA A 162 6.57 10.98 1.68
N MET A 163 6.83 10.98 2.98
CA MET A 163 6.21 11.92 3.93
C MET A 163 6.71 13.36 3.70
N ASP A 164 7.98 13.51 3.33
CA ASP A 164 8.59 14.82 3.07
C ASP A 164 8.23 15.39 1.69
N HIS A 165 7.76 14.53 0.78
CA HIS A 165 7.37 14.95 -0.57
C HIS A 165 6.09 15.79 -0.56
N ASP A 166 6.08 16.88 -1.33
CA ASP A 166 4.92 17.75 -1.46
C ASP A 166 4.06 17.34 -2.67
N GLY A 167 3.20 16.38 -2.44
CA GLY A 167 2.31 15.81 -3.46
C GLY A 167 1.92 14.37 -3.16
N PHE A 168 1.40 13.68 -4.17
CA PHE A 168 1.01 12.29 -4.06
C PHE A 168 2.24 11.38 -4.06
N SER A 169 2.41 10.66 -2.96
CA SER A 169 3.49 9.69 -2.79
C SER A 169 2.93 8.28 -2.78
N PHE A 170 3.41 7.47 -3.71
CA PHE A 170 3.07 6.06 -3.81
C PHE A 170 4.26 5.16 -3.45
N ILE A 171 4.04 4.25 -2.52
CA ILE A 171 5.00 3.20 -2.13
C ILE A 171 4.34 1.84 -2.33
N GLU A 172 4.89 1.04 -3.21
CA GLU A 172 4.58 -0.39 -3.30
C GLU A 172 5.55 -1.16 -2.41
N CYS A 173 5.01 -1.80 -1.37
CA CYS A 173 5.76 -2.69 -0.48
C CYS A 173 5.40 -4.14 -0.80
N LEU A 174 6.28 -4.83 -1.50
CA LEU A 174 6.13 -6.27 -1.75
C LEU A 174 6.15 -7.00 -0.42
N SER A 175 5.02 -7.61 -0.05
CA SER A 175 4.79 -8.16 1.29
C SER A 175 4.10 -9.50 1.21
N GLU A 176 4.84 -10.57 1.47
CA GLU A 176 4.39 -11.95 1.35
C GLU A 176 3.11 -12.23 2.16
N CYS A 177 2.20 -12.96 1.55
CA CYS A 177 1.09 -13.61 2.25
C CYS A 177 1.49 -15.03 2.64
N VAL A 178 1.94 -15.20 3.87
CA VAL A 178 2.45 -16.48 4.40
C VAL A 178 1.40 -17.61 4.39
N GLU A 179 0.11 -17.27 4.35
CA GLU A 179 -0.98 -18.25 4.37
C GLU A 179 -1.40 -18.72 2.98
N PHE A 180 -1.41 -17.81 2.00
CA PHE A 180 -2.03 -18.11 0.70
C PHE A 180 -1.07 -18.03 -0.48
N TYR A 181 0.09 -17.39 -0.30
CA TYR A 181 1.10 -17.28 -1.33
C TYR A 181 2.50 -17.15 -0.72
N GLU A 182 2.91 -18.21 -0.01
CA GLU A 182 4.26 -18.33 0.55
C GLU A 182 5.29 -18.36 -0.56
N GLY A 183 6.44 -17.71 -0.36
CA GLY A 183 7.55 -17.69 -1.31
C GLY A 183 7.35 -16.76 -2.51
N ALA A 184 6.28 -16.01 -2.59
CA ALA A 184 5.98 -15.11 -3.72
C ALA A 184 7.14 -14.15 -4.06
N PHE A 185 7.89 -13.72 -3.05
CA PHE A 185 9.00 -12.77 -3.18
C PHE A 185 10.35 -13.32 -2.76
N ASP A 186 10.56 -14.64 -2.84
CA ASP A 186 11.83 -15.27 -2.48
C ASP A 186 13.00 -14.75 -3.33
N SER A 187 12.75 -14.44 -4.60
CA SER A 187 13.75 -13.84 -5.50
C SER A 187 14.25 -12.46 -5.07
N SER A 188 13.50 -11.75 -4.22
CA SER A 188 13.89 -10.45 -3.65
C SER A 188 14.33 -10.54 -2.19
N ASN A 189 14.53 -11.77 -1.67
CA ASN A 189 14.91 -12.00 -0.28
C ASN A 189 16.38 -12.44 -0.20
N PRO A 190 17.30 -11.57 0.26
CA PRO A 190 18.73 -11.92 0.36
C PRO A 190 19.00 -13.13 1.26
N ARG A 191 18.15 -13.40 2.25
CA ARG A 191 18.28 -14.56 3.16
C ARG A 191 17.95 -15.89 2.49
N LYS A 192 17.24 -15.84 1.35
CA LYS A 192 16.87 -17.00 0.53
C LYS A 192 17.68 -17.05 -0.78
N GLY A 193 18.74 -16.26 -0.89
CA GLY A 193 19.61 -16.21 -2.07
C GLY A 193 19.06 -15.34 -3.20
N GLY A 194 18.06 -14.52 -2.93
CA GLY A 194 17.55 -13.51 -3.87
C GLY A 194 18.46 -12.26 -3.93
N VAL A 195 18.28 -11.44 -4.97
CA VAL A 195 19.01 -10.20 -5.22
C VAL A 195 18.15 -8.99 -4.93
#